data_0ee43f78eb651cf9c05b56e9752aad46
#
_entry.id   0ee43f78eb651cf9c05b56e9752aad46
#
_cell.length_a   1.000
_cell.length_b   1.000
_cell.length_c   1.000
_cell.angle_alpha   90.00
_cell.angle_beta   90.00
_cell.angle_gamma   90.00
#
_symmetry.space_group_name_H-M   'P 1'
#
loop_
_entity.id
_entity.type
_entity.pdbx_description
1 polymer ?
#
loop_
_entity_poly.entity_id
_entity_poly.type
_entity_poly.pdbx_seq_one_letter_code
_entity_poly.pdbx_strand_id
1 'polypeptide(L)'
;MKAKEIMNRKIEYIEFDATVYDAIEKMVDKRIRSLVVKPKDEEDVYGVITVRDIIFRVIGKKLDSQKIKVGEIASKPLVCVDKDIDIEHISSMMEKFNIARVFICEEKKILGVVALLDIMAGSLIEKAKGG
;
A
#
# COMPACT_ATOMS: atom_id res chain seq x y z
N MET A 1 11.84 15.08 8.61
CA MET A 1 11.99 13.61 8.73
C MET A 1 11.75 12.97 7.36
N LYS A 2 12.60 12.07 6.97
CA LYS A 2 12.57 11.44 5.66
C LYS A 2 11.74 10.16 5.66
N ALA A 3 11.18 9.82 4.50
CA ALA A 3 10.36 8.61 4.34
C ALA A 3 11.06 7.35 4.87
N LYS A 4 12.34 7.19 4.56
CA LYS A 4 13.11 6.01 4.98
C LYS A 4 13.19 5.84 6.49
N GLU A 5 12.97 6.91 7.26
CA GLU A 5 13.02 6.86 8.72
C GLU A 5 11.73 6.32 9.33
N ILE A 6 10.62 6.38 8.59
CA ILE A 6 9.30 5.99 9.12
C ILE A 6 8.63 4.87 8.33
N MET A 7 9.18 4.47 7.20
CA MET A 7 8.57 3.43 6.37
C MET A 7 8.56 2.07 7.06
N ASN A 8 7.50 1.31 6.82
CA ASN A 8 7.45 -0.07 7.23
C ASN A 8 8.12 -0.92 6.14
N ARG A 9 9.15 -1.65 6.51
CA ARG A 9 9.95 -2.46 5.56
C ARG A 9 9.34 -3.83 5.28
N LYS A 10 8.35 -4.25 6.04
CA LYS A 10 7.67 -5.54 5.84
C LYS A 10 6.62 -5.38 4.76
N ILE A 11 6.98 -5.70 3.54
CA ILE A 11 6.06 -5.65 2.41
C ILE A 11 5.51 -7.05 2.17
N GLU A 12 4.21 -7.17 2.14
CA GLU A 12 3.52 -8.41 1.83
C GLU A 12 2.99 -8.37 0.41
N TYR A 13 3.18 -9.47 -0.31
CA TYR A 13 2.85 -9.58 -1.72
C TYR A 13 1.74 -10.59 -1.93
N ILE A 14 1.05 -10.48 -3.06
CA ILE A 14 0.08 -11.47 -3.49
C ILE A 14 0.18 -11.60 -5.02
N GLU A 15 -0.09 -12.78 -5.55
CA GLU A 15 -0.10 -13.01 -6.98
C GLU A 15 -1.30 -12.35 -7.63
N PHE A 16 -1.15 -11.88 -8.87
CA PHE A 16 -2.24 -11.20 -9.57
C PHE A 16 -3.46 -12.10 -9.79
N ASP A 17 -3.24 -13.41 -9.93
CA ASP A 17 -4.29 -14.39 -10.17
C ASP A 17 -4.83 -15.07 -8.90
N ALA A 18 -4.36 -14.68 -7.73
CA ALA A 18 -4.95 -15.10 -6.47
C ALA A 18 -6.36 -14.51 -6.37
N THR A 19 -7.23 -15.16 -5.59
CA THR A 19 -8.59 -14.66 -5.41
C THR A 19 -8.63 -13.54 -4.38
N VAL A 20 -9.67 -12.73 -4.45
CA VAL A 20 -9.91 -11.71 -3.41
C VAL A 20 -10.09 -12.38 -2.06
N TYR A 21 -10.67 -13.57 -2.02
CA TYR A 21 -10.79 -14.36 -0.79
C TYR A 21 -9.41 -14.64 -0.18
N ASP A 22 -8.43 -15.03 -1.00
CA ASP A 22 -7.04 -15.25 -0.55
C ASP A 22 -6.45 -13.97 0.05
N ALA A 23 -6.73 -12.83 -0.58
CA ALA A 23 -6.26 -11.53 -0.10
C ALA A 23 -6.89 -11.20 1.26
N ILE A 24 -8.19 -11.45 1.42
CA ILE A 24 -8.90 -11.22 2.68
C ILE A 24 -8.27 -12.06 3.80
N GLU A 25 -8.06 -13.35 3.55
CA GLU A 25 -7.44 -14.24 4.54
C GLU A 25 -6.06 -13.71 4.95
N LYS A 26 -5.24 -13.35 3.98
CA LYS A 26 -3.89 -12.87 4.26
C LYS A 26 -3.90 -11.57 5.06
N MET A 27 -4.76 -10.63 4.69
CA MET A 27 -4.87 -9.35 5.39
C MET A 27 -5.37 -9.52 6.82
N VAL A 28 -6.37 -10.38 7.03
CA VAL A 28 -6.92 -10.64 8.36
C VAL A 28 -5.91 -11.36 9.23
N ASP A 29 -5.26 -12.39 8.71
CA ASP A 29 -4.27 -13.17 9.47
C ASP A 29 -3.07 -12.32 9.88
N LYS A 30 -2.57 -11.49 8.99
CA LYS A 30 -1.38 -10.66 9.25
C LYS A 30 -1.73 -9.30 9.83
N ARG A 31 -3.01 -8.96 9.94
CA ARG A 31 -3.50 -7.66 10.43
C ARG A 31 -2.91 -6.50 9.64
N ILE A 32 -2.91 -6.62 8.34
CA ILE A 32 -2.41 -5.60 7.43
C ILE A 32 -3.54 -5.07 6.55
N ARG A 33 -3.35 -3.90 5.97
CA ARG A 33 -4.41 -3.17 5.25
C ARG A 33 -4.17 -3.08 3.75
N SER A 34 -3.09 -3.65 3.28
CA SER A 34 -2.78 -3.65 1.85
C SER A 34 -1.83 -4.78 1.51
N LEU A 35 -1.89 -5.20 0.24
CA LEU A 35 -0.95 -6.16 -0.33
C LEU A 35 -0.44 -5.60 -1.64
N VAL A 36 0.84 -5.78 -1.89
CA VAL A 36 1.42 -5.45 -3.19
C VAL A 36 1.08 -6.59 -4.14
N VAL A 37 0.48 -6.24 -5.27
CA VAL A 37 0.07 -7.22 -6.28
C VAL A 37 1.19 -7.36 -7.30
N LYS A 38 1.70 -8.58 -7.46
CA LYS A 38 2.76 -8.86 -8.40
C LYS A 38 2.27 -8.72 -9.84
N PRO A 39 3.13 -8.24 -10.75
CA PRO A 39 2.76 -8.14 -12.16
C PRO A 39 2.56 -9.55 -12.75
N LYS A 40 1.71 -9.65 -13.76
CA LYS A 40 1.44 -10.92 -14.41
C LYS A 40 2.56 -11.35 -15.37
N ASP A 41 3.32 -10.38 -15.89
CA ASP A 41 4.43 -10.62 -16.82
C ASP A 41 5.38 -9.41 -16.79
N GLU A 42 6.42 -9.45 -17.65
CA GLU A 42 7.45 -8.41 -17.69
C GLU A 42 6.93 -7.06 -18.21
N GLU A 43 5.80 -7.04 -18.90
CA GLU A 43 5.21 -5.81 -19.44
C GLU A 43 4.22 -5.17 -18.47
N ASP A 44 3.84 -5.90 -17.44
CA ASP A 44 2.92 -5.41 -16.41
C ASP A 44 3.71 -4.73 -15.28
N VAL A 45 2.99 -4.04 -14.41
CA VAL A 45 3.58 -3.30 -13.30
C VAL A 45 2.98 -3.78 -11.97
N TYR A 46 3.69 -3.53 -10.88
CA TYR A 46 3.18 -3.80 -9.55
C TYR A 46 1.94 -2.94 -9.29
N GLY A 47 0.99 -3.53 -8.59
CA GLY A 47 -0.21 -2.85 -8.13
C GLY A 47 -0.37 -2.98 -6.63
N VAL A 48 -1.48 -2.47 -6.12
CA VAL A 48 -1.85 -2.58 -4.71
C VAL A 48 -3.33 -2.90 -4.58
N ILE A 49 -3.66 -3.80 -3.66
CA ILE A 49 -5.03 -4.05 -3.26
C ILE A 49 -5.16 -3.68 -1.78
N THR A 50 -6.20 -2.94 -1.43
CA THR A 50 -6.38 -2.43 -0.08
C THR A 50 -7.68 -2.95 0.53
N VAL A 51 -7.80 -2.80 1.85
CA VAL A 51 -9.06 -3.09 2.57
C VAL A 51 -10.22 -2.31 1.95
N ARG A 52 -10.00 -1.03 1.61
CA ARG A 52 -11.04 -0.19 0.99
C ARG A 52 -11.50 -0.77 -0.36
N ASP A 53 -10.56 -1.22 -1.18
CA ASP A 53 -10.90 -1.82 -2.48
C ASP A 53 -11.82 -3.03 -2.28
N ILE A 54 -11.46 -3.90 -1.36
CA ILE A 54 -12.22 -5.13 -1.11
C ILE A 54 -13.60 -4.83 -0.56
N ILE A 55 -13.68 -3.93 0.43
CA ILE A 55 -14.96 -3.60 1.05
C ILE A 55 -15.88 -2.90 0.07
N PHE A 56 -15.37 -1.89 -0.64
CA PHE A 56 -16.24 -1.05 -1.49
C PHE A 56 -16.55 -1.69 -2.85
N ARG A 57 -15.64 -2.50 -3.39
CA ARG A 57 -15.78 -3.05 -4.73
C ARG A 57 -16.22 -4.51 -4.79
N VAL A 58 -16.11 -5.21 -3.69
CA VAL A 58 -16.47 -6.64 -3.62
C VAL A 58 -17.55 -6.90 -2.58
N ILE A 59 -17.22 -6.71 -1.29
CA ILE A 59 -18.16 -7.02 -0.20
C ILE A 59 -19.41 -6.16 -0.27
N GLY A 60 -19.25 -4.85 -0.39
CA GLY A 60 -20.37 -3.91 -0.46
C GLY A 60 -21.26 -4.10 -1.68
N LYS A 61 -20.74 -4.71 -2.72
CA LYS A 61 -21.51 -5.01 -3.93
C LYS A 61 -22.03 -6.45 -3.97
N LYS A 62 -21.83 -7.19 -2.88
CA LYS A 62 -22.28 -8.57 -2.72
C LYS A 62 -21.73 -9.52 -3.79
N LEU A 63 -20.52 -9.25 -4.25
CA LEU A 63 -19.84 -10.11 -5.20
C LEU A 63 -19.13 -11.26 -4.47
N ASP A 64 -18.93 -12.37 -5.16
CA ASP A 64 -18.28 -13.55 -4.59
C ASP A 64 -16.75 -13.39 -4.63
N SER A 65 -16.14 -13.20 -3.47
CA SER A 65 -14.69 -13.01 -3.37
C SER A 65 -13.87 -14.20 -3.88
N GLN A 66 -14.45 -15.39 -3.92
CA GLN A 66 -13.77 -16.58 -4.44
C GLN A 66 -13.75 -16.63 -5.97
N LYS A 67 -14.53 -15.79 -6.62
CA LYS A 67 -14.64 -15.76 -8.09
C LYS A 67 -13.97 -14.55 -8.74
N ILE A 68 -13.41 -13.65 -7.94
CA ILE A 68 -12.76 -12.44 -8.44
C ILE A 68 -11.26 -12.55 -8.18
N LYS A 69 -10.47 -12.28 -9.19
CA LYS A 69 -9.03 -12.27 -9.07
C LYS A 69 -8.55 -10.92 -8.55
N VAL A 70 -7.50 -10.94 -7.74
CA VAL A 70 -6.90 -9.73 -7.17
C VAL A 70 -6.53 -8.73 -8.27
N GLY A 71 -5.97 -9.22 -9.37
CA GLY A 71 -5.57 -8.36 -10.49
C GLY A 71 -6.71 -7.59 -11.14
N GLU A 72 -7.97 -8.06 -10.97
CA GLU A 72 -9.14 -7.38 -11.55
C GLU A 72 -9.52 -6.12 -10.79
N ILE A 73 -9.15 -6.01 -9.51
CA ILE A 73 -9.53 -4.87 -8.68
C ILE A 73 -8.35 -4.08 -8.12
N ALA A 74 -7.13 -4.56 -8.30
CA ALA A 74 -5.94 -3.85 -7.83
C ALA A 74 -5.75 -2.53 -8.57
N SER A 75 -5.26 -1.53 -7.88
CA SER A 75 -4.88 -0.25 -8.49
C SER A 75 -3.45 -0.35 -9.01
N LYS A 76 -3.19 0.20 -10.18
CA LYS A 76 -1.88 0.21 -10.85
C LYS A 76 -1.62 1.56 -11.51
N PRO A 77 -0.36 1.98 -11.56
CA PRO A 77 0.79 1.43 -10.84
C PRO A 77 0.76 1.82 -9.36
N LEU A 78 1.68 1.28 -8.57
CA LEU A 78 1.91 1.77 -7.21
C LEU A 78 2.33 3.24 -7.27
N VAL A 79 1.92 4.02 -6.27
CA VAL A 79 2.47 5.36 -6.09
C VAL A 79 3.78 5.20 -5.34
N CYS A 80 4.88 5.40 -6.06
CA CYS A 80 6.24 5.26 -5.53
C CYS A 80 6.87 6.63 -5.33
N VAL A 81 7.56 6.80 -4.21
CA VAL A 81 8.31 8.01 -3.92
C VAL A 81 9.73 7.65 -3.48
N ASP A 82 10.61 8.64 -3.50
CA ASP A 82 12.00 8.47 -3.11
C ASP A 82 12.13 8.34 -1.59
N LYS A 83 13.10 7.55 -1.15
CA LYS A 83 13.36 7.31 0.28
C LYS A 83 13.74 8.58 1.05
N ASP A 84 14.25 9.58 0.36
CA ASP A 84 14.70 10.84 0.97
C ASP A 84 13.66 11.95 0.91
N ILE A 85 12.44 11.66 0.46
CA ILE A 85 11.36 12.64 0.46
C ILE A 85 10.94 12.95 1.89
N ASP A 86 10.60 14.22 2.16
CA ASP A 86 10.12 14.64 3.47
C ASP A 86 8.69 14.17 3.71
N ILE A 87 8.37 13.86 4.95
CA ILE A 87 7.02 13.38 5.31
C ILE A 87 5.93 14.41 5.02
N GLU A 88 6.26 15.70 5.05
CA GLU A 88 5.33 16.77 4.68
C GLU A 88 4.92 16.68 3.22
N HIS A 89 5.87 16.35 2.33
CA HIS A 89 5.58 16.14 0.92
C HIS A 89 4.68 14.92 0.70
N ILE A 90 4.93 13.84 1.46
CA ILE A 90 4.10 12.65 1.41
C ILE A 90 2.67 12.99 1.85
N SER A 91 2.53 13.75 2.94
CA SER A 91 1.22 14.19 3.45
C SER A 91 0.45 14.95 2.38
N SER A 92 1.12 15.87 1.69
CA SER A 92 0.50 16.65 0.61
C SER A 92 0.05 15.76 -0.54
N MET A 93 0.85 14.76 -0.91
CA MET A 93 0.50 13.81 -1.95
C MET A 93 -0.71 12.97 -1.57
N MET A 94 -0.74 12.49 -0.33
CA MET A 94 -1.86 11.67 0.15
C MET A 94 -3.17 12.45 0.12
N GLU A 95 -3.14 13.73 0.53
CA GLU A 95 -4.31 14.58 0.47
C GLU A 95 -4.74 14.86 -0.97
N LYS A 96 -3.80 15.26 -1.79
CA LYS A 96 -4.07 15.64 -3.18
C LYS A 96 -4.63 14.49 -4.01
N PHE A 97 -4.09 13.30 -3.84
CA PHE A 97 -4.51 12.13 -4.60
C PHE A 97 -5.54 11.26 -3.86
N ASN A 98 -5.93 11.64 -2.65
CA ASN A 98 -6.87 10.89 -1.83
C ASN A 98 -6.44 9.43 -1.66
N ILE A 99 -5.19 9.24 -1.27
CA ILE A 99 -4.62 7.91 -1.03
C ILE A 99 -4.13 7.82 0.43
N ALA A 100 -4.20 6.64 0.99
CA ALA A 100 -3.87 6.40 2.40
C ALA A 100 -2.46 5.87 2.61
N ARG A 101 -1.72 5.63 1.53
CA ARG A 101 -0.35 5.12 1.58
C ARG A 101 0.41 5.41 0.31
N VAL A 102 1.74 5.48 0.45
CA VAL A 102 2.66 5.54 -0.67
C VAL A 102 3.75 4.49 -0.45
N PHE A 103 4.34 4.04 -1.53
CA PHE A 103 5.43 3.06 -1.46
C PHE A 103 6.74 3.77 -1.69
N ILE A 104 7.76 3.31 -1.00
CA ILE A 104 9.11 3.85 -1.13
C ILE A 104 9.87 2.91 -2.05
N CYS A 105 10.32 3.43 -3.19
CA CYS A 105 10.95 2.61 -4.21
C CYS A 105 12.33 3.15 -4.55
N GLU A 106 13.23 2.24 -4.90
CA GLU A 106 14.57 2.60 -5.37
C GLU A 106 14.91 1.65 -6.52
N GLU A 107 15.17 2.24 -7.67
CA GLU A 107 15.35 1.50 -8.91
C GLU A 107 14.10 0.66 -9.19
N LYS A 108 14.11 -0.63 -9.19
CA LYS A 108 12.92 -1.46 -9.42
C LYS A 108 12.49 -2.21 -8.16
N LYS A 109 13.00 -1.76 -7.00
CA LYS A 109 12.71 -2.42 -5.73
C LYS A 109 11.79 -1.59 -4.87
N ILE A 110 10.84 -2.25 -4.20
CA ILE A 110 9.99 -1.63 -3.21
C ILE A 110 10.70 -1.80 -1.86
N LEU A 111 11.10 -0.68 -1.26
CA LEU A 111 11.84 -0.68 -0.01
C LEU A 111 10.92 -0.70 1.21
N GLY A 112 9.76 -0.09 1.09
CA GLY A 112 8.85 0.01 2.22
C GLY A 112 7.56 0.70 1.83
N VAL A 113 6.69 0.90 2.82
CA VAL A 113 5.41 1.57 2.66
C VAL A 113 5.23 2.57 3.80
N VAL A 114 4.65 3.73 3.48
CA VAL A 114 4.29 4.76 4.45
C VAL A 114 2.78 4.96 4.39
N ALA A 115 2.10 4.71 5.49
CA ALA A 115 0.66 4.91 5.63
C ALA A 115 0.40 6.14 6.50
N LEU A 116 -0.87 6.57 6.55
CA LEU A 116 -1.27 7.75 7.33
C LEU A 116 -0.79 7.69 8.78
N LEU A 117 -0.93 6.52 9.43
CA LEU A 117 -0.53 6.36 10.82
C LEU A 117 0.98 6.53 11.01
N ASP A 118 1.77 6.12 10.02
CA ASP A 118 3.22 6.27 10.07
C ASP A 118 3.62 7.75 10.07
N ILE A 119 2.91 8.57 9.31
CA ILE A 119 3.13 10.03 9.28
C ILE A 119 2.89 10.62 10.67
N MET A 120 1.77 10.25 11.30
CA MET A 120 1.44 10.73 12.64
C MET A 120 2.48 10.30 13.67
N ALA A 121 2.88 9.02 13.62
CA ALA A 121 3.89 8.50 14.52
C ALA A 121 5.25 9.19 14.30
N GLY A 122 5.62 9.44 13.04
CA GLY A 122 6.84 10.17 12.69
C GLY A 122 6.82 11.59 13.23
N SER A 123 5.68 12.27 13.11
CA SER A 123 5.51 13.63 13.65
C SER A 123 5.72 13.65 15.16
N LEU A 124 5.19 12.65 15.87
CA LEU A 124 5.35 12.54 17.31
C LEU A 124 6.81 12.33 17.70
N ILE A 125 7.53 11.47 16.99
CA ILE A 125 8.94 11.20 17.21
C ILE A 125 9.78 12.46 16.99
N GLU A 126 9.51 13.17 15.91
CA GLU A 126 10.22 14.40 15.57
C GLU A 126 10.01 15.46 16.65
N LYS A 127 8.79 15.59 17.16
CA LYS A 127 8.47 16.53 18.23
C LYS A 127 9.20 16.16 19.52
N ALA A 128 9.28 14.88 19.85
CA ALA A 128 9.99 14.39 21.03
C ALA A 128 11.48 14.67 20.97
N LYS A 129 12.04 14.80 19.77
CA LYS A 129 13.45 15.15 19.56
C LYS A 129 13.68 16.66 19.55
N GLY A 130 12.66 17.45 19.84
CA GLY A 130 12.76 18.90 19.87
C GLY A 130 12.73 19.57 18.50
N GLY A 131 12.36 18.79 17.48
CA GLY A 131 12.30 19.28 16.11
C GLY A 131 10.98 19.90 15.71
#